data_b15be76582397e57832f84cccf04dd26
#
_entry.id   b15be76582397e57832f84cccf04dd26
#
_cell.length_a   1.000
_cell.length_b   1.000
_cell.length_c   1.000
_cell.angle_alpha   90.00
_cell.angle_beta   90.00
_cell.angle_gamma   90.00
#
_symmetry.space_group_name_H-M   'P 1'
#
loop_
_entity.id
_entity.type
_entity.pdbx_description
1 polymer ?
#
loop_
_entity_poly.entity_id
_entity_poly.type
_entity_poly.pdbx_seq_one_letter_code
_entity_poly.pdbx_strand_id
1 'polypeptide(L)'
;VGTNQLKSFQFLAEEFNKKNAAGVKFEIIGIDNKLSPQETTSALRSAMDQGARYVVQGNGSGPALAIIDALEKHNARNPGKEVLFLNYAAVDPDLTNSKCSYWHFRLDADTSMKMEALTTYMKDLPEVKKVYLINQNYSHGHQVSKFAKEIMKRKRPDVQFVGDDLHPLAQVRDFAPYIAKIKASGADSVITGNWGSDLALLIKAANDAGLNNVNFYTYYGSVSGSPTAMGAAAAGRVYMVAYAHMNLPGPLNQIVVDYKKKFNDDMYTGAVYHAFSMLTEAFAKTKSTDPVKVAATLEGMKFKSFNGEVEMRKTDHQLQQGLFVSKWEKTGGKYTIDSENTGHTFVPVKYYEPYVASTPTSCQMKRPS
;
A
#
# COMPACT_ATOMS: atom_id res chain seq x y z
N VAL A 1 -10.62 -8.51 0.60
CA VAL A 1 -9.51 -7.65 1.07
C VAL A 1 -9.77 -7.19 2.49
N GLY A 2 -10.85 -6.46 2.76
CA GLY A 2 -11.13 -5.88 4.09
C GLY A 2 -11.16 -6.88 5.23
N THR A 3 -11.77 -8.04 5.04
CA THR A 3 -11.81 -9.10 6.06
C THR A 3 -10.43 -9.60 6.42
N ASN A 4 -9.56 -9.82 5.42
CA ASN A 4 -8.18 -10.22 5.65
C ASN A 4 -7.40 -9.13 6.39
N GLN A 5 -7.59 -7.87 6.01
CA GLN A 5 -6.95 -6.74 6.68
C GLN A 5 -7.33 -6.68 8.16
N LEU A 6 -8.62 -6.80 8.50
CA LEU A 6 -9.08 -6.80 9.89
C LEU A 6 -8.46 -7.94 10.70
N LYS A 7 -8.43 -9.16 10.15
CA LYS A 7 -7.75 -10.30 10.78
C LYS A 7 -6.27 -10.02 11.02
N SER A 8 -5.59 -9.42 10.03
CA SER A 8 -4.18 -9.06 10.15
C SER A 8 -3.95 -8.04 11.26
N PHE A 9 -4.81 -7.03 11.40
CA PHE A 9 -4.72 -6.04 12.47
C PHE A 9 -4.91 -6.67 13.85
N GLN A 10 -5.92 -7.50 13.98
CA GLN A 10 -6.20 -8.21 15.23
C GLN A 10 -5.03 -9.12 15.63
N PHE A 11 -4.47 -9.84 14.66
CA PHE A 11 -3.31 -10.70 14.91
C PHE A 11 -2.07 -9.92 15.33
N LEU A 12 -1.76 -8.81 14.64
CA LEU A 12 -0.65 -7.93 14.99
C LEU A 12 -0.85 -7.28 16.37
N ALA A 13 -2.06 -6.83 16.68
CA ALA A 13 -2.39 -6.26 17.99
C ALA A 13 -2.12 -7.28 19.10
N GLU A 14 -2.53 -8.54 18.93
CA GLU A 14 -2.26 -9.61 19.89
C GLU A 14 -0.73 -9.82 20.09
N GLU A 15 0.05 -9.82 19.01
CA GLU A 15 1.51 -9.96 19.08
C GLU A 15 2.17 -8.81 19.85
N PHE A 16 1.76 -7.56 19.59
CA PHE A 16 2.24 -6.40 20.32
C PHE A 16 1.79 -6.40 21.79
N ASN A 17 0.58 -6.85 22.06
CA ASN A 17 0.05 -6.96 23.41
C ASN A 17 0.80 -8.00 24.25
N LYS A 18 1.26 -9.10 23.65
CA LYS A 18 2.09 -10.10 24.34
C LYS A 18 3.41 -9.49 24.84
N LYS A 19 4.03 -8.62 24.04
CA LYS A 19 5.25 -7.92 24.41
C LYS A 19 5.01 -6.83 25.44
N ASN A 20 3.90 -6.14 25.33
CA ASN A 20 3.45 -5.05 26.22
C ASN A 20 4.56 -4.04 26.57
N ALA A 21 5.38 -3.68 25.60
CA ALA A 21 6.62 -2.93 25.79
C ALA A 21 6.42 -1.53 26.40
N ALA A 22 5.27 -0.91 26.13
CA ALA A 22 4.93 0.42 26.68
C ALA A 22 3.89 0.38 27.80
N GLY A 23 3.50 -0.82 28.29
CA GLY A 23 2.43 -0.96 29.27
C GLY A 23 1.05 -0.63 28.74
N VAL A 24 0.86 -0.60 27.41
CA VAL A 24 -0.39 -0.27 26.72
C VAL A 24 -0.90 -1.48 25.96
N LYS A 25 -2.19 -1.75 26.01
CA LYS A 25 -2.84 -2.78 25.22
C LYS A 25 -3.59 -2.15 24.05
N PHE A 26 -3.45 -2.77 22.88
CA PHE A 26 -4.21 -2.42 21.69
C PHE A 26 -5.51 -3.23 21.64
N GLU A 27 -6.62 -2.54 21.46
CA GLU A 27 -7.93 -3.11 21.20
C GLU A 27 -8.38 -2.66 19.82
N ILE A 28 -8.76 -3.59 18.95
CA ILE A 28 -9.17 -3.29 17.59
C ILE A 28 -10.68 -3.29 17.47
N ILE A 29 -11.24 -2.14 17.09
CA ILE A 29 -12.66 -1.96 16.76
C ILE A 29 -12.76 -1.98 15.23
N GLY A 30 -13.29 -3.07 14.67
CA GLY A 30 -13.47 -3.21 13.23
C GLY A 30 -14.83 -2.70 12.77
N ILE A 31 -14.85 -1.78 11.81
CA ILE A 31 -16.08 -1.26 11.20
C ILE A 31 -15.92 -1.27 9.67
N ASP A 32 -16.91 -1.86 8.98
CA ASP A 32 -16.94 -1.89 7.52
C ASP A 32 -17.37 -0.52 6.97
N ASN A 33 -16.52 0.09 6.18
CA ASN A 33 -16.79 1.37 5.50
C ASN A 33 -17.37 1.21 4.09
N LYS A 34 -17.58 -0.02 3.62
CA LYS A 34 -18.14 -0.37 2.30
C LYS A 34 -17.41 0.32 1.13
N LEU A 35 -16.15 0.68 1.33
CA LEU A 35 -15.30 1.39 0.34
C LEU A 35 -15.93 2.74 -0.11
N SER A 36 -16.77 3.34 0.70
CA SER A 36 -17.51 4.58 0.42
C SER A 36 -17.05 5.71 1.33
N PRO A 37 -16.78 6.92 0.81
CA PRO A 37 -16.48 8.09 1.64
C PRO A 37 -17.58 8.41 2.66
N GLN A 38 -18.85 8.31 2.27
CA GLN A 38 -19.99 8.58 3.15
C GLN A 38 -20.09 7.55 4.30
N GLU A 39 -19.98 6.26 3.96
CA GLU A 39 -19.99 5.20 4.98
C GLU A 39 -18.75 5.30 5.88
N THR A 40 -17.62 5.73 5.34
CA THR A 40 -16.39 5.96 6.12
C THR A 40 -16.59 7.07 7.15
N THR A 41 -17.28 8.15 6.81
CA THR A 41 -17.59 9.23 7.75
C THR A 41 -18.49 8.74 8.89
N SER A 42 -19.47 7.91 8.56
CA SER A 42 -20.36 7.27 9.57
C SER A 42 -19.59 6.30 10.47
N ALA A 43 -18.73 5.48 9.88
CA ALA A 43 -17.87 4.53 10.60
C ALA A 43 -16.90 5.25 11.55
N LEU A 44 -16.30 6.35 11.10
CA LEU A 44 -15.42 7.19 11.91
C LEU A 44 -16.15 7.74 13.14
N ARG A 45 -17.34 8.27 12.94
CA ARG A 45 -18.18 8.78 14.05
C ARG A 45 -18.47 7.67 15.04
N SER A 46 -18.89 6.49 14.58
CA SER A 46 -19.13 5.33 15.43
C SER A 46 -17.89 4.92 16.23
N ALA A 47 -16.72 4.91 15.60
CA ALA A 47 -15.46 4.60 16.29
C ALA A 47 -15.14 5.63 17.38
N MET A 48 -15.30 6.91 17.09
CA MET A 48 -15.08 7.98 18.06
C MET A 48 -16.08 7.91 19.24
N ASP A 49 -17.33 7.59 18.97
CA ASP A 49 -18.36 7.40 19.99
C ASP A 49 -18.04 6.21 20.92
N GLN A 50 -17.31 5.21 20.42
CA GLN A 50 -16.79 4.09 21.20
C GLN A 50 -15.48 4.40 21.93
N GLY A 51 -14.98 5.63 21.83
CA GLY A 51 -13.78 6.09 22.53
C GLY A 51 -12.47 5.93 21.74
N ALA A 52 -12.51 5.58 20.45
CA ALA A 52 -11.30 5.47 19.64
C ALA A 52 -10.65 6.84 19.46
N ARG A 53 -9.36 6.92 19.73
CA ARG A 53 -8.52 8.11 19.56
C ARG A 53 -7.46 7.91 18.47
N TYR A 54 -7.34 6.70 17.93
CA TYR A 54 -6.47 6.30 16.84
C TYR A 54 -7.29 5.56 15.80
N VAL A 55 -7.26 6.04 14.57
CA VAL A 55 -7.99 5.46 13.44
C VAL A 55 -7.01 4.90 12.44
N VAL A 56 -7.28 3.69 11.97
CA VAL A 56 -6.46 3.00 10.96
C VAL A 56 -7.33 2.71 9.75
N GLN A 57 -6.90 3.13 8.58
CA GLN A 57 -7.61 2.87 7.31
C GLN A 57 -6.61 2.90 6.16
N GLY A 58 -6.89 2.21 5.08
CA GLY A 58 -6.06 2.18 3.88
C GLY A 58 -6.77 1.61 2.65
N ASN A 59 -8.00 1.17 2.78
CA ASN A 59 -8.77 0.60 1.68
C ASN A 59 -9.43 1.69 0.81
N GLY A 60 -8.62 2.45 0.13
CA GLY A 60 -9.04 3.47 -0.84
C GLY A 60 -8.76 4.91 -0.42
N SER A 61 -8.31 5.70 -1.37
CA SER A 61 -7.92 7.10 -1.16
C SER A 61 -9.11 8.04 -0.96
N GLY A 62 -10.28 7.73 -1.54
CA GLY A 62 -11.51 8.49 -1.29
C GLY A 62 -11.95 8.43 0.17
N PRO A 63 -12.11 7.22 0.75
CA PRO A 63 -12.33 7.06 2.19
C PRO A 63 -11.27 7.73 3.07
N ALA A 64 -9.99 7.63 2.69
CA ALA A 64 -8.90 8.28 3.45
C ALA A 64 -9.06 9.81 3.47
N LEU A 65 -9.38 10.42 2.35
CA LEU A 65 -9.64 11.87 2.29
C LEU A 65 -10.83 12.28 3.16
N ALA A 66 -11.88 11.47 3.18
CA ALA A 66 -13.03 11.72 4.04
C ALA A 66 -12.65 11.73 5.52
N ILE A 67 -11.76 10.82 5.95
CA ILE A 67 -11.24 10.79 7.32
C ILE A 67 -10.40 12.04 7.60
N ILE A 68 -9.49 12.40 6.70
CA ILE A 68 -8.64 13.58 6.83
C ILE A 68 -9.50 14.83 7.04
N ASP A 69 -10.48 15.07 6.16
CA ASP A 69 -11.34 16.25 6.23
C ASP A 69 -12.19 16.27 7.52
N ALA A 70 -12.70 15.13 7.93
CA ALA A 70 -13.50 15.02 9.16
C ALA A 70 -12.66 15.28 10.41
N LEU A 71 -11.43 14.75 10.47
CA LEU A 71 -10.55 14.93 11.63
C LEU A 71 -9.97 16.33 11.72
N GLU A 72 -9.70 17.00 10.62
CA GLU A 72 -9.33 18.43 10.64
C GLU A 72 -10.38 19.26 11.35
N LYS A 73 -11.65 19.04 11.03
CA LYS A 73 -12.77 19.74 11.64
C LYS A 73 -12.99 19.32 13.10
N HIS A 74 -12.97 18.02 13.36
CA HIS A 74 -13.18 17.47 14.71
C HIS A 74 -12.11 17.97 15.68
N ASN A 75 -10.83 17.84 15.31
CA ASN A 75 -9.72 18.18 16.18
C ASN A 75 -9.64 19.70 16.47
N ALA A 76 -9.99 20.53 15.48
CA ALA A 76 -10.06 21.98 15.69
C ALA A 76 -11.18 22.39 16.67
N ARG A 77 -12.29 21.66 16.68
CA ARG A 77 -13.48 21.98 17.51
C ARG A 77 -13.50 21.32 18.87
N ASN A 78 -12.68 20.29 19.08
CA ASN A 78 -12.72 19.48 20.29
C ASN A 78 -11.31 19.33 20.91
N PRO A 79 -10.71 20.42 21.40
CA PRO A 79 -9.43 20.35 22.11
C PRO A 79 -9.48 19.35 23.27
N GLY A 80 -8.47 18.52 23.41
CA GLY A 80 -8.42 17.45 24.40
C GLY A 80 -9.09 16.14 23.98
N LYS A 81 -9.71 16.12 22.79
CA LYS A 81 -10.37 14.93 22.23
C LYS A 81 -9.88 14.65 20.80
N GLU A 82 -8.67 15.04 20.50
CA GLU A 82 -8.07 14.87 19.17
C GLU A 82 -7.95 13.38 18.83
N VAL A 83 -8.04 13.10 17.54
CA VAL A 83 -7.94 11.75 16.96
C VAL A 83 -6.86 11.76 15.90
N LEU A 84 -6.00 10.74 15.89
CA LEU A 84 -4.98 10.53 14.86
C LEU A 84 -5.44 9.51 13.84
N PHE A 85 -5.01 9.73 12.59
CA PHE A 85 -5.24 8.83 11.49
C PHE A 85 -3.92 8.22 10.99
N LEU A 86 -3.82 6.91 11.05
CA LEU A 86 -2.71 6.10 10.55
C LEU A 86 -3.17 5.39 9.28
N ASN A 87 -2.67 5.84 8.14
CA ASN A 87 -3.05 5.36 6.82
C ASN A 87 -2.04 4.30 6.35
N TYR A 88 -2.47 3.06 6.19
CA TYR A 88 -1.59 1.95 5.84
C TYR A 88 -1.49 1.63 4.34
N ALA A 89 -2.40 2.11 3.49
CA ALA A 89 -2.41 1.71 2.08
C ALA A 89 -3.17 2.65 1.11
N ALA A 90 -3.74 3.76 1.57
CA ALA A 90 -4.35 4.76 0.68
C ALA A 90 -3.26 5.71 0.19
N VAL A 91 -2.86 5.57 -1.06
CA VAL A 91 -1.56 6.06 -1.54
C VAL A 91 -1.64 7.18 -2.57
N ASP A 92 -2.80 7.82 -2.74
CA ASP A 92 -2.88 9.04 -3.55
C ASP A 92 -1.87 10.08 -3.02
N PRO A 93 -0.94 10.57 -3.84
CA PRO A 93 0.07 11.54 -3.42
C PRO A 93 -0.51 12.81 -2.82
N ASP A 94 -1.69 13.24 -3.24
CA ASP A 94 -2.33 14.47 -2.74
C ASP A 94 -2.61 14.41 -1.23
N LEU A 95 -2.80 13.22 -0.66
CA LEU A 95 -3.05 13.05 0.77
C LEU A 95 -1.87 13.48 1.66
N THR A 96 -0.67 13.58 1.11
CA THR A 96 0.51 14.12 1.79
C THR A 96 1.10 15.34 1.07
N ASN A 97 0.38 15.90 0.11
CA ASN A 97 0.73 17.13 -0.60
C ASN A 97 -0.37 18.17 -0.40
N SER A 98 -1.18 18.45 -1.41
CA SER A 98 -2.22 19.50 -1.37
C SER A 98 -3.31 19.24 -0.30
N LYS A 99 -3.53 18.01 0.08
CA LYS A 99 -4.51 17.56 1.08
C LYS A 99 -3.87 17.08 2.38
N CYS A 100 -2.62 17.42 2.63
CA CYS A 100 -1.92 16.98 3.83
C CYS A 100 -2.57 17.54 5.11
N SER A 101 -2.45 16.78 6.18
CA SER A 101 -2.98 17.12 7.50
C SER A 101 -1.99 16.74 8.57
N TYR A 102 -1.86 17.58 9.59
CA TYR A 102 -1.05 17.28 10.77
C TYR A 102 -1.48 15.99 11.49
N TRP A 103 -2.75 15.63 11.40
CA TRP A 103 -3.34 14.47 12.07
C TRP A 103 -3.30 13.18 11.25
N HIS A 104 -2.71 13.23 10.06
CA HIS A 104 -2.60 12.10 9.14
C HIS A 104 -1.15 11.66 8.99
N PHE A 105 -0.90 10.37 9.20
CA PHE A 105 0.42 9.74 9.03
C PHE A 105 0.28 8.56 8.06
N ARG A 106 1.01 8.60 6.95
CA ARG A 106 0.97 7.54 5.95
C ARG A 106 2.15 6.59 6.07
N LEU A 107 1.88 5.30 6.11
CA LEU A 107 2.82 4.23 6.42
C LEU A 107 3.31 3.47 5.18
N ASP A 108 2.62 3.59 4.06
CA ASP A 108 3.04 3.02 2.78
C ASP A 108 3.59 4.13 1.86
N ALA A 109 4.50 3.77 0.97
CA ALA A 109 4.96 4.69 -0.07
C ALA A 109 3.78 5.11 -0.97
N ASP A 110 3.73 6.37 -1.35
CA ASP A 110 2.67 6.85 -2.22
C ASP A 110 2.84 6.42 -3.68
N THR A 111 1.83 6.71 -4.50
CA THR A 111 1.80 6.33 -5.91
C THR A 111 3.02 6.83 -6.67
N SER A 112 3.45 8.06 -6.41
CA SER A 112 4.61 8.67 -7.09
C SER A 112 5.94 8.03 -6.64
N MET A 113 6.08 7.75 -5.35
CA MET A 113 7.26 7.09 -4.79
C MET A 113 7.42 5.66 -5.36
N LYS A 114 6.34 4.91 -5.40
CA LYS A 114 6.33 3.57 -6.00
C LYS A 114 6.66 3.62 -7.49
N MET A 115 6.15 4.61 -8.20
CA MET A 115 6.45 4.78 -9.63
C MET A 115 7.90 5.17 -9.87
N GLU A 116 8.49 5.98 -8.99
CA GLU A 116 9.93 6.28 -9.05
C GLU A 116 10.78 4.99 -8.93
N ALA A 117 10.49 4.14 -7.99
CA ALA A 117 11.19 2.87 -7.81
C ALA A 117 10.96 1.92 -9.01
N LEU A 118 9.71 1.76 -9.43
CA LEU A 118 9.33 0.86 -10.52
C LEU A 118 9.97 1.29 -11.84
N THR A 119 9.94 2.56 -12.16
CA THR A 119 10.55 3.09 -13.40
C THR A 119 12.07 3.12 -13.33
N THR A 120 12.67 3.24 -12.15
CA THR A 120 14.13 3.07 -11.98
C THR A 120 14.55 1.65 -12.37
N TYR A 121 13.74 0.65 -12.04
CA TYR A 121 13.95 -0.72 -12.49
C TYR A 121 13.71 -0.86 -13.99
N MET A 122 12.59 -0.36 -14.50
CA MET A 122 12.20 -0.50 -15.91
C MET A 122 13.12 0.23 -16.88
N LYS A 123 13.75 1.35 -16.47
CA LYS A 123 14.63 2.13 -17.33
C LYS A 123 15.81 1.35 -17.89
N ASP A 124 16.25 0.34 -17.16
CA ASP A 124 17.41 -0.50 -17.54
C ASP A 124 16.99 -1.77 -18.31
N LEU A 125 15.71 -1.91 -18.65
CA LEU A 125 15.17 -3.04 -19.41
C LEU A 125 14.99 -2.65 -20.89
N PRO A 126 15.89 -3.08 -21.79
CA PRO A 126 15.82 -2.70 -23.21
C PRO A 126 14.58 -3.21 -23.93
N GLU A 127 13.94 -4.27 -23.43
CA GLU A 127 12.69 -4.83 -23.97
C GLU A 127 11.44 -3.98 -23.68
N VAL A 128 11.50 -3.07 -22.72
CA VAL A 128 10.40 -2.14 -22.43
C VAL A 128 10.42 -1.02 -23.46
N LYS A 129 9.50 -1.04 -24.41
CA LYS A 129 9.38 -0.05 -25.50
C LYS A 129 7.96 0.48 -25.68
N LYS A 130 6.95 -0.36 -25.48
CA LYS A 130 5.52 -0.04 -25.67
C LYS A 130 4.75 -0.40 -24.42
N VAL A 131 4.30 0.61 -23.69
CA VAL A 131 3.62 0.46 -22.41
C VAL A 131 2.13 0.75 -22.57
N TYR A 132 1.31 -0.15 -22.05
CA TYR A 132 -0.13 0.03 -21.92
C TYR A 132 -0.46 0.30 -20.46
N LEU A 133 -1.23 1.37 -20.20
CA LEU A 133 -1.71 1.72 -18.88
C LEU A 133 -3.16 1.26 -18.72
N ILE A 134 -3.46 0.56 -17.64
CA ILE A 134 -4.84 0.19 -17.28
C ILE A 134 -5.01 0.33 -15.77
N ASN A 135 -5.97 1.18 -15.37
CA ASN A 135 -6.14 1.57 -13.98
C ASN A 135 -7.62 1.71 -13.61
N GLN A 136 -7.90 1.58 -12.33
CA GLN A 136 -9.19 1.87 -11.73
C GLN A 136 -9.52 3.36 -11.83
N ASN A 137 -10.76 3.69 -12.15
CA ASN A 137 -11.21 5.08 -12.33
C ASN A 137 -11.50 5.75 -10.98
N TYR A 138 -10.46 6.11 -10.28
CA TYR A 138 -10.48 6.95 -9.08
C TYR A 138 -9.10 7.59 -8.89
N SER A 139 -8.92 8.40 -7.83
CA SER A 139 -7.73 9.25 -7.66
C SER A 139 -6.40 8.49 -7.80
N HIS A 140 -6.25 7.35 -7.14
CA HIS A 140 -5.02 6.53 -7.26
C HIS A 140 -4.77 6.07 -8.69
N GLY A 141 -5.79 5.55 -9.38
CA GLY A 141 -5.66 5.09 -10.76
C GLY A 141 -5.26 6.22 -11.73
N HIS A 142 -5.85 7.40 -11.56
CA HIS A 142 -5.47 8.59 -12.32
C HIS A 142 -4.00 8.98 -12.06
N GLN A 143 -3.57 8.93 -10.81
CA GLN A 143 -2.20 9.26 -10.42
C GLN A 143 -1.18 8.24 -10.95
N VAL A 144 -1.51 6.96 -10.96
CA VAL A 144 -0.64 5.92 -11.58
C VAL A 144 -0.39 6.25 -13.05
N SER A 145 -1.45 6.54 -13.79
CA SER A 145 -1.35 6.91 -15.21
C SER A 145 -0.52 8.16 -15.41
N LYS A 146 -0.79 9.21 -14.65
CA LYS A 146 -0.06 10.48 -14.69
C LYS A 146 1.44 10.30 -14.43
N PHE A 147 1.79 9.68 -13.30
CA PHE A 147 3.19 9.53 -12.91
C PHE A 147 3.96 8.55 -13.78
N ALA A 148 3.31 7.50 -14.29
CA ALA A 148 3.93 6.62 -15.27
C ALA A 148 4.40 7.39 -16.49
N LYS A 149 3.54 8.23 -17.06
CA LYS A 149 3.85 9.05 -18.23
C LYS A 149 4.94 10.08 -17.94
N GLU A 150 4.80 10.84 -16.86
CA GLU A 150 5.76 11.89 -16.50
C GLU A 150 7.15 11.34 -16.19
N ILE A 151 7.24 10.32 -15.36
CA ILE A 151 8.51 9.78 -14.90
C ILE A 151 9.19 8.97 -15.99
N MET A 152 8.43 8.17 -16.74
CA MET A 152 8.99 7.40 -17.85
C MET A 152 9.51 8.31 -18.97
N LYS A 153 8.81 9.39 -19.28
CA LYS A 153 9.28 10.40 -20.26
C LYS A 153 10.64 10.97 -19.86
N ARG A 154 10.86 11.19 -18.58
CA ARG A 154 12.13 11.70 -18.05
C ARG A 154 13.26 10.65 -18.14
N LYS A 155 12.96 9.40 -17.81
CA LYS A 155 13.94 8.30 -17.69
C LYS A 155 14.16 7.56 -19.00
N ARG A 156 13.11 7.40 -19.80
CA ARG A 156 13.10 6.63 -21.05
C ARG A 156 12.21 7.33 -22.09
N PRO A 157 12.69 8.46 -22.66
CA PRO A 157 11.90 9.24 -23.63
C PRO A 157 11.56 8.45 -24.91
N ASP A 158 12.25 7.34 -25.16
CA ASP A 158 12.00 6.41 -26.27
C ASP A 158 10.77 5.50 -26.06
N VAL A 159 10.30 5.34 -24.81
CA VAL A 159 9.16 4.49 -24.52
C VAL A 159 7.87 5.16 -25.00
N GLN A 160 7.03 4.37 -25.72
CA GLN A 160 5.75 4.80 -26.23
C GLN A 160 4.63 4.26 -25.33
N PHE A 161 3.66 5.12 -24.99
CA PHE A 161 2.42 4.69 -24.37
C PHE A 161 1.39 4.39 -25.45
N VAL A 162 1.00 3.11 -25.57
CA VAL A 162 0.14 2.62 -26.64
C VAL A 162 -1.30 2.42 -26.22
N GLY A 163 -1.61 2.71 -24.97
CA GLY A 163 -2.96 2.69 -24.41
C GLY A 163 -2.99 3.24 -22.99
N ASP A 164 -4.15 3.74 -22.60
CA ASP A 164 -4.40 4.31 -21.28
C ASP A 164 -5.90 4.18 -20.96
N ASP A 165 -6.27 3.09 -20.34
CA ASP A 165 -7.65 2.80 -19.98
C ASP A 165 -7.91 3.02 -18.50
N LEU A 166 -9.05 3.63 -18.21
CA LEU A 166 -9.64 3.68 -16.89
C LEU A 166 -10.92 2.85 -16.88
N HIS A 167 -11.09 2.02 -15.89
CA HIS A 167 -12.31 1.19 -15.74
C HIS A 167 -12.97 1.43 -14.37
N PRO A 168 -14.27 1.15 -14.23
CA PRO A 168 -14.94 1.33 -12.94
C PRO A 168 -14.31 0.50 -11.82
N LEU A 169 -14.13 1.12 -10.65
CA LEU A 169 -13.54 0.49 -9.47
C LEU A 169 -14.43 -0.65 -8.96
N ALA A 170 -13.87 -1.85 -8.90
CA ALA A 170 -14.50 -3.06 -8.35
C ALA A 170 -15.83 -3.47 -9.01
N GLN A 171 -16.06 -3.05 -10.26
CA GLN A 171 -17.33 -3.33 -10.97
C GLN A 171 -17.14 -4.19 -12.22
N VAL A 172 -15.94 -4.26 -12.78
CA VAL A 172 -15.67 -5.05 -13.99
C VAL A 172 -15.61 -6.53 -13.63
N ARG A 173 -16.43 -7.33 -14.27
CA ARG A 173 -16.50 -8.79 -14.04
C ARG A 173 -15.69 -9.59 -15.05
N ASP A 174 -15.44 -9.02 -16.23
CA ASP A 174 -14.70 -9.65 -17.31
C ASP A 174 -13.76 -8.64 -17.97
N PHE A 175 -12.45 -8.89 -17.87
CA PHE A 175 -11.42 -8.06 -18.48
C PHE A 175 -11.02 -8.53 -19.87
N ALA A 176 -11.64 -9.55 -20.45
CA ALA A 176 -11.30 -10.03 -21.79
C ALA A 176 -11.30 -8.92 -22.86
N PRO A 177 -12.26 -7.97 -22.89
CA PRO A 177 -12.23 -6.86 -23.84
C PRO A 177 -10.99 -5.96 -23.67
N TYR A 178 -10.54 -5.72 -22.44
CA TYR A 178 -9.34 -4.95 -22.16
C TYR A 178 -8.08 -5.69 -22.60
N ILE A 179 -8.01 -6.98 -22.36
CA ILE A 179 -6.89 -7.83 -22.82
C ILE A 179 -6.81 -7.84 -24.35
N ALA A 180 -7.93 -7.90 -25.04
CA ALA A 180 -7.97 -7.81 -26.51
C ALA A 180 -7.38 -6.48 -27.01
N LYS A 181 -7.69 -5.36 -26.36
CA LYS A 181 -7.11 -4.04 -26.66
C LYS A 181 -5.60 -4.01 -26.42
N ILE A 182 -5.14 -4.55 -25.29
CA ILE A 182 -3.71 -4.65 -24.95
C ILE A 182 -2.98 -5.45 -26.03
N LYS A 183 -3.49 -6.59 -26.41
CA LYS A 183 -2.93 -7.44 -27.47
C LYS A 183 -2.86 -6.72 -28.81
N ALA A 184 -3.95 -6.05 -29.20
CA ALA A 184 -4.02 -5.30 -30.46
C ALA A 184 -3.07 -4.10 -30.49
N SER A 185 -2.76 -3.50 -29.35
CA SER A 185 -1.85 -2.35 -29.23
C SER A 185 -0.39 -2.68 -29.51
N GLY A 186 -0.02 -3.95 -29.47
CA GLY A 186 1.39 -4.37 -29.58
C GLY A 186 2.22 -4.05 -28.33
N ALA A 187 1.60 -3.78 -27.19
CA ALA A 187 2.31 -3.53 -25.94
C ALA A 187 3.22 -4.71 -25.57
N ASP A 188 4.41 -4.39 -25.06
CA ASP A 188 5.31 -5.36 -24.41
C ASP A 188 5.19 -5.34 -22.90
N SER A 189 4.65 -4.27 -22.35
CA SER A 189 4.54 -4.03 -20.92
C SER A 189 3.20 -3.40 -20.56
N VAL A 190 2.64 -3.80 -19.42
CA VAL A 190 1.48 -3.17 -18.80
C VAL A 190 1.90 -2.60 -17.45
N ILE A 191 1.56 -1.36 -17.17
CA ILE A 191 1.64 -0.79 -15.83
C ILE A 191 0.21 -0.64 -15.31
N THR A 192 -0.03 -1.15 -14.12
CA THR A 192 -1.36 -1.07 -13.48
C THR A 192 -1.25 -0.85 -11.98
N GLY A 193 -2.06 0.07 -11.48
CA GLY A 193 -2.29 0.28 -10.05
C GLY A 193 -3.48 -0.53 -9.52
N ASN A 194 -4.08 -1.38 -10.33
CA ASN A 194 -5.22 -2.21 -9.92
C ASN A 194 -4.89 -3.03 -8.67
N TRP A 195 -5.90 -3.23 -7.85
CA TRP A 195 -5.82 -4.07 -6.64
C TRP A 195 -7.13 -4.84 -6.46
N GLY A 196 -7.09 -5.86 -5.60
CA GLY A 196 -8.25 -6.69 -5.30
C GLY A 196 -8.77 -7.44 -6.54
N SER A 197 -10.08 -7.53 -6.68
CA SER A 197 -10.72 -8.27 -7.79
C SER A 197 -10.36 -7.71 -9.17
N ASP A 198 -10.12 -6.40 -9.27
CA ASP A 198 -9.76 -5.77 -10.54
C ASP A 198 -8.39 -6.24 -11.04
N LEU A 199 -7.43 -6.46 -10.16
CA LEU A 199 -6.14 -7.03 -10.55
C LEU A 199 -6.25 -8.54 -10.81
N ALA A 200 -6.92 -9.27 -9.92
CA ALA A 200 -7.09 -10.72 -10.06
C ALA A 200 -7.77 -11.09 -11.38
N LEU A 201 -8.86 -10.42 -11.72
CA LEU A 201 -9.60 -10.68 -12.97
C LEU A 201 -8.83 -10.22 -14.22
N LEU A 202 -8.07 -9.13 -14.13
CA LEU A 202 -7.20 -8.67 -15.21
C LEU A 202 -6.12 -9.73 -15.55
N ILE A 203 -5.42 -10.22 -14.54
CA ILE A 203 -4.37 -11.25 -14.72
C ILE A 203 -4.99 -12.56 -15.21
N LYS A 204 -6.13 -12.96 -14.65
CA LYS A 204 -6.85 -14.15 -15.10
C LYS A 204 -7.21 -14.05 -16.59
N ALA A 205 -7.75 -12.92 -17.02
CA ALA A 205 -8.09 -12.71 -18.42
C ALA A 205 -6.85 -12.75 -19.33
N ALA A 206 -5.72 -12.21 -18.87
CA ALA A 206 -4.45 -12.28 -19.60
C ALA A 206 -3.97 -13.72 -19.75
N ASN A 207 -4.03 -14.51 -18.68
CA ASN A 207 -3.67 -15.94 -18.71
C ASN A 207 -4.59 -16.72 -19.64
N ASP A 208 -5.90 -16.53 -19.54
CA ASP A 208 -6.91 -17.22 -20.36
C ASP A 208 -6.76 -16.90 -21.86
N ALA A 209 -6.33 -15.69 -22.19
CA ALA A 209 -6.06 -15.27 -23.57
C ALA A 209 -4.69 -15.71 -24.10
N GLY A 210 -3.87 -16.36 -23.27
CA GLY A 210 -2.51 -16.73 -23.65
C GLY A 210 -1.59 -15.54 -23.90
N LEU A 211 -1.83 -14.41 -23.24
CA LEU A 211 -1.01 -13.20 -23.34
C LEU A 211 0.30 -13.37 -22.58
N ASN A 212 1.23 -14.17 -23.12
CA ASN A 212 2.46 -14.60 -22.45
C ASN A 212 3.72 -13.82 -22.90
N ASN A 213 3.58 -12.85 -23.78
CA ASN A 213 4.68 -12.00 -24.28
C ASN A 213 4.61 -10.56 -23.73
N VAL A 214 3.78 -10.33 -22.71
CA VAL A 214 3.61 -9.03 -22.05
C VAL A 214 3.92 -9.17 -20.56
N ASN A 215 4.78 -8.30 -20.06
CA ASN A 215 5.09 -8.23 -18.64
C ASN A 215 4.16 -7.21 -17.95
N PHE A 216 3.70 -7.58 -16.77
CA PHE A 216 2.84 -6.75 -15.94
C PHE A 216 3.64 -6.16 -14.78
N TYR A 217 3.63 -4.85 -14.66
CA TYR A 217 4.27 -4.11 -13.57
C TYR A 217 3.19 -3.57 -12.66
N THR A 218 3.13 -4.10 -11.45
CA THR A 218 2.01 -3.88 -10.53
C THR A 218 2.45 -3.22 -9.23
N TYR A 219 1.48 -2.66 -8.52
CA TYR A 219 1.65 -2.17 -7.15
C TYR A 219 1.17 -3.21 -6.13
N TYR A 220 0.15 -3.99 -6.47
CA TYR A 220 -0.61 -4.79 -5.51
C TYR A 220 -0.76 -6.26 -5.91
N GLY A 221 0.24 -6.80 -6.61
CA GLY A 221 0.23 -8.20 -7.05
C GLY A 221 0.12 -9.23 -5.93
N SER A 222 0.54 -8.88 -4.71
CA SER A 222 0.46 -9.77 -3.55
C SER A 222 -0.87 -9.70 -2.79
N VAL A 223 -1.74 -8.77 -3.11
CA VAL A 223 -3.01 -8.57 -2.39
C VAL A 223 -3.98 -9.72 -2.70
N SER A 224 -4.79 -10.05 -1.69
CA SER A 224 -5.76 -11.15 -1.67
C SER A 224 -6.48 -11.40 -3.00
N GLY A 225 -6.38 -12.62 -3.49
CA GLY A 225 -6.97 -13.09 -4.74
C GLY A 225 -6.04 -13.00 -5.95
N SER A 226 -5.11 -12.06 -5.99
CA SER A 226 -4.19 -11.88 -7.11
C SER A 226 -3.16 -13.01 -7.24
N PRO A 227 -2.51 -13.48 -6.17
CA PRO A 227 -1.62 -14.64 -6.26
C PRO A 227 -2.32 -15.89 -6.82
N THR A 228 -3.52 -16.20 -6.37
CA THR A 228 -4.31 -17.33 -6.88
C THR A 228 -4.60 -17.18 -8.37
N ALA A 229 -4.96 -15.98 -8.82
CA ALA A 229 -5.22 -15.70 -10.23
C ALA A 229 -3.96 -15.80 -11.09
N MET A 230 -2.80 -15.41 -10.56
CA MET A 230 -1.52 -15.52 -11.26
C MET A 230 -1.10 -16.97 -11.46
N GLY A 231 -1.07 -17.75 -10.40
CA GLY A 231 -0.66 -19.16 -10.44
C GLY A 231 0.67 -19.38 -11.17
N ALA A 232 0.86 -20.56 -11.71
CA ALA A 232 2.03 -20.90 -12.50
C ALA A 232 2.08 -20.20 -13.87
N ALA A 233 0.93 -19.86 -14.44
CA ALA A 233 0.83 -19.27 -15.78
C ALA A 233 1.46 -17.87 -15.87
N ALA A 234 1.47 -17.12 -14.77
CA ALA A 234 2.04 -15.78 -14.71
C ALA A 234 3.51 -15.75 -14.27
N ALA A 235 4.12 -16.88 -13.94
CA ALA A 235 5.50 -16.95 -13.48
C ALA A 235 6.46 -16.27 -14.48
N GLY A 236 7.34 -15.42 -13.97
CA GLY A 236 8.32 -14.69 -14.76
C GLY A 236 7.79 -13.46 -15.49
N ARG A 237 6.49 -13.14 -15.39
CA ARG A 237 5.85 -12.07 -16.17
C ARG A 237 5.15 -11.00 -15.35
N VAL A 238 5.04 -11.16 -14.04
CA VAL A 238 4.41 -10.18 -13.17
C VAL A 238 5.42 -9.67 -12.15
N TYR A 239 5.55 -8.36 -12.09
CA TYR A 239 6.41 -7.63 -11.16
C TYR A 239 5.57 -6.83 -10.19
N MET A 240 6.10 -6.61 -8.99
CA MET A 240 5.44 -5.80 -7.98
C MET A 240 6.47 -4.88 -7.31
N VAL A 241 6.08 -3.62 -7.09
CA VAL A 241 6.82 -2.69 -6.24
C VAL A 241 6.15 -2.61 -4.87
N ALA A 242 6.89 -2.90 -3.81
CA ALA A 242 6.35 -2.91 -2.45
C ALA A 242 7.44 -2.71 -1.39
N TYR A 243 7.02 -2.32 -0.19
CA TYR A 243 7.92 -2.17 0.96
C TYR A 243 8.43 -3.51 1.54
N ALA A 244 7.87 -4.62 1.11
CA ALA A 244 8.22 -5.96 1.61
C ALA A 244 7.94 -7.05 0.57
N HIS A 245 8.35 -8.26 0.90
CA HIS A 245 7.95 -9.49 0.22
C HIS A 245 7.76 -10.59 1.27
N MET A 246 7.09 -11.69 0.89
CA MET A 246 6.67 -12.76 1.81
C MET A 246 7.82 -13.38 2.61
N ASN A 247 9.00 -13.44 2.02
CA ASN A 247 10.18 -14.08 2.59
C ASN A 247 11.22 -13.08 3.14
N LEU A 248 10.80 -11.84 3.43
CA LEU A 248 11.70 -10.82 3.97
C LEU A 248 12.14 -11.19 5.39
N PRO A 249 13.45 -11.44 5.64
CA PRO A 249 13.93 -11.72 6.98
C PRO A 249 13.71 -10.51 7.91
N GLY A 250 13.35 -10.79 9.15
CA GLY A 250 13.17 -9.75 10.16
C GLY A 250 12.02 -10.06 11.11
N PRO A 251 11.65 -9.08 11.97
CA PRO A 251 10.68 -9.32 13.05
C PRO A 251 9.26 -9.61 12.55
N LEU A 252 8.91 -9.17 11.33
CA LEU A 252 7.60 -9.47 10.74
C LEU A 252 7.53 -10.88 10.16
N ASN A 253 8.64 -11.49 9.79
CA ASN A 253 8.65 -12.79 9.10
C ASN A 253 7.99 -13.91 9.93
N GLN A 254 8.36 -14.04 11.20
CA GLN A 254 7.76 -15.04 12.08
C GLN A 254 6.25 -14.82 12.26
N ILE A 255 5.83 -13.57 12.35
CA ILE A 255 4.41 -13.21 12.47
C ILE A 255 3.64 -13.64 11.20
N VAL A 256 4.21 -13.41 10.03
CA VAL A 256 3.64 -13.84 8.75
C VAL A 256 3.51 -15.37 8.68
N VAL A 257 4.53 -16.10 9.11
CA VAL A 257 4.52 -17.57 9.18
C VAL A 257 3.45 -18.06 10.14
N ASP A 258 3.37 -17.50 11.33
CA ASP A 258 2.39 -17.87 12.35
C ASP A 258 0.95 -17.56 11.91
N TYR A 259 0.75 -16.43 11.25
CA TYR A 259 -0.55 -16.07 10.66
C TYR A 259 -0.99 -17.10 9.62
N LYS A 260 -0.10 -17.41 8.66
CA LYS A 260 -0.36 -18.40 7.60
C LYS A 260 -0.70 -19.77 8.19
N LYS A 261 0.04 -20.20 9.20
CA LYS A 261 -0.22 -21.47 9.90
C LYS A 261 -1.57 -21.50 10.60
N LYS A 262 -1.95 -20.37 11.25
CA LYS A 262 -3.21 -20.26 11.98
C LYS A 262 -4.44 -20.20 11.08
N PHE A 263 -4.37 -19.40 10.01
CA PHE A 263 -5.52 -19.08 9.16
C PHE A 263 -5.51 -19.76 7.79
N ASN A 264 -4.44 -20.46 7.43
CA ASN A 264 -4.21 -20.97 6.06
C ASN A 264 -4.42 -19.85 5.00
N ASP A 265 -3.96 -18.66 5.33
CA ASP A 265 -4.14 -17.44 4.54
C ASP A 265 -2.92 -16.54 4.73
N ASP A 266 -2.73 -15.57 3.85
CA ASP A 266 -1.59 -14.66 3.90
C ASP A 266 -1.95 -13.38 4.64
N MET A 267 -0.96 -12.81 5.33
CA MET A 267 -1.08 -11.50 5.95
C MET A 267 -0.59 -10.43 4.96
N TYR A 268 -1.50 -9.53 4.51
CA TYR A 268 -1.19 -8.55 3.45
C TYR A 268 -0.90 -7.13 3.95
N THR A 269 -1.15 -6.85 5.22
CA THR A 269 -1.09 -5.49 5.77
C THR A 269 0.12 -5.25 6.65
N GLY A 270 1.31 -5.65 6.18
CA GLY A 270 2.57 -5.47 6.89
C GLY A 270 2.86 -4.02 7.32
N ALA A 271 2.35 -3.03 6.58
CA ALA A 271 2.51 -1.62 6.95
C ALA A 271 1.89 -1.27 8.33
N VAL A 272 0.91 -2.03 8.79
CA VAL A 272 0.33 -1.84 10.13
C VAL A 272 1.34 -2.18 11.24
N TYR A 273 2.32 -3.02 10.96
CA TYR A 273 3.44 -3.24 11.88
C TYR A 273 4.20 -1.93 12.17
N HIS A 274 4.38 -1.07 11.17
CA HIS A 274 4.95 0.27 11.40
C HIS A 274 4.07 1.08 12.37
N ALA A 275 2.76 1.05 12.20
CA ALA A 275 1.83 1.77 13.09
C ALA A 275 2.00 1.33 14.54
N PHE A 276 1.92 0.03 14.81
CA PHE A 276 2.07 -0.49 16.16
C PHE A 276 3.45 -0.19 16.75
N SER A 277 4.52 -0.34 15.97
CA SER A 277 5.88 -0.05 16.42
C SER A 277 6.07 1.43 16.76
N MET A 278 5.59 2.33 15.90
CA MET A 278 5.70 3.77 16.10
C MET A 278 4.87 4.23 17.31
N LEU A 279 3.64 3.74 17.42
CA LEU A 279 2.77 4.07 18.57
C LEU A 279 3.37 3.56 19.86
N THR A 280 3.88 2.33 19.90
CA THR A 280 4.53 1.76 21.08
C THR A 280 5.72 2.60 21.52
N GLU A 281 6.58 3.00 20.57
CA GLU A 281 7.73 3.85 20.86
C GLU A 281 7.28 5.24 21.36
N ALA A 282 6.28 5.83 20.71
CA ALA A 282 5.75 7.13 21.12
C ALA A 282 5.11 7.09 22.53
N PHE A 283 4.35 6.04 22.84
CA PHE A 283 3.75 5.85 24.17
C PHE A 283 4.85 5.70 25.24
N ALA A 284 5.89 4.95 24.95
CA ALA A 284 7.01 4.77 25.87
C ALA A 284 7.78 6.09 26.12
N LYS A 285 8.04 6.86 25.09
CA LYS A 285 8.74 8.14 25.17
C LYS A 285 7.94 9.22 25.91
N THR A 286 6.67 9.33 25.57
CA THR A 286 5.78 10.36 26.17
C THR A 286 5.18 9.94 27.50
N LYS A 287 5.23 8.67 27.83
CA LYS A 287 4.48 8.07 28.97
C LYS A 287 3.00 8.42 28.92
N SER A 288 2.44 8.49 27.73
CA SER A 288 1.07 8.94 27.48
C SER A 288 0.51 8.27 26.22
N THR A 289 -0.80 8.12 26.17
CA THR A 289 -1.56 7.76 24.98
C THR A 289 -2.32 8.95 24.38
N ASP A 290 -2.04 10.15 24.86
CA ASP A 290 -2.65 11.37 24.34
C ASP A 290 -2.21 11.62 22.88
N PRO A 291 -3.16 11.67 21.91
CA PRO A 291 -2.84 11.87 20.51
C PRO A 291 -2.04 13.12 20.20
N VAL A 292 -2.19 14.19 20.93
CA VAL A 292 -1.42 15.43 20.71
C VAL A 292 0.06 15.19 20.98
N LYS A 293 0.40 14.58 22.12
CA LYS A 293 1.77 14.23 22.49
C LYS A 293 2.36 13.20 21.56
N VAL A 294 1.56 12.21 21.17
CA VAL A 294 1.97 11.15 20.26
C VAL A 294 2.27 11.72 18.86
N ALA A 295 1.40 12.56 18.31
CA ALA A 295 1.61 13.19 17.02
C ALA A 295 2.93 13.96 16.95
N ALA A 296 3.23 14.75 17.98
CA ALA A 296 4.47 15.50 18.06
C ALA A 296 5.72 14.58 18.08
N THR A 297 5.59 13.42 18.71
CA THR A 297 6.68 12.42 18.79
C THR A 297 6.85 11.64 17.48
N LEU A 298 5.76 11.38 16.75
CA LEU A 298 5.81 10.69 15.46
C LEU A 298 6.49 11.52 14.37
N GLU A 299 6.40 12.84 14.43
CA GLU A 299 7.07 13.70 13.44
C GLU A 299 8.59 13.55 13.49
N GLY A 300 9.18 13.23 12.35
CA GLY A 300 10.63 13.05 12.23
C GLY A 300 11.16 11.79 12.92
N MET A 301 10.29 10.90 13.40
CA MET A 301 10.71 9.66 14.04
C MET A 301 11.48 8.77 13.08
N LYS A 302 12.67 8.37 13.49
CA LYS A 302 13.52 7.38 12.82
C LYS A 302 13.56 6.13 13.68
N PHE A 303 13.36 4.98 13.06
CA PHE A 303 13.42 3.70 13.77
C PHE A 303 13.77 2.55 12.83
N LYS A 304 14.26 1.47 13.40
CA LYS A 304 14.51 0.23 12.67
C LYS A 304 13.23 -0.61 12.70
N SER A 305 12.62 -0.76 11.53
CA SER A 305 11.42 -1.58 11.36
C SER A 305 11.75 -2.92 10.70
N PHE A 306 10.72 -3.66 10.28
CA PHE A 306 10.89 -4.97 9.65
C PHE A 306 11.62 -4.94 8.29
N ASN A 307 11.63 -3.80 7.62
CA ASN A 307 12.24 -3.62 6.30
C ASN A 307 13.45 -2.66 6.32
N GLY A 308 14.07 -2.47 7.46
CA GLY A 308 15.22 -1.61 7.64
C GLY A 308 14.89 -0.31 8.36
N GLU A 309 15.78 0.67 8.27
CA GLU A 309 15.54 1.99 8.85
C GLU A 309 14.50 2.76 8.05
N VAL A 310 13.56 3.36 8.76
CA VAL A 310 12.48 4.16 8.21
C VAL A 310 12.38 5.49 8.95
N GLU A 311 11.84 6.50 8.28
CA GLU A 311 11.64 7.84 8.84
C GLU A 311 10.25 8.36 8.50
N MET A 312 9.52 8.82 9.52
CA MET A 312 8.30 9.58 9.33
C MET A 312 8.67 11.05 9.06
N ARG A 313 8.57 11.47 7.80
CA ARG A 313 8.98 12.83 7.42
C ARG A 313 8.15 13.87 8.17
N LYS A 314 8.86 14.84 8.78
CA LYS A 314 8.20 15.94 9.50
C LYS A 314 7.43 16.87 8.55
N THR A 315 7.87 16.97 7.31
CA THR A 315 7.32 17.92 6.33
C THR A 315 5.91 17.57 5.88
N ASP A 316 5.56 16.28 5.78
CA ASP A 316 4.31 15.83 5.18
C ASP A 316 3.67 14.61 5.84
N HIS A 317 4.31 14.02 6.87
CA HIS A 317 3.87 12.79 7.53
C HIS A 317 3.78 11.58 6.60
N GLN A 318 4.68 11.53 5.61
CA GLN A 318 4.88 10.36 4.76
C GLN A 318 6.03 9.53 5.30
N LEU A 319 5.80 8.24 5.55
CA LEU A 319 6.88 7.33 5.92
C LEU A 319 7.82 7.11 4.73
N GLN A 320 9.09 7.35 4.94
CA GLN A 320 10.15 7.10 3.99
C GLN A 320 10.83 5.78 4.33
N GLN A 321 10.87 4.87 3.37
CA GLN A 321 11.34 3.50 3.55
C GLN A 321 11.90 2.93 2.25
N GLY A 322 12.68 1.87 2.35
CA GLY A 322 13.14 1.14 1.18
C GLY A 322 12.02 0.41 0.45
N LEU A 323 12.18 0.24 -0.86
CA LEU A 323 11.23 -0.46 -1.71
C LEU A 323 11.91 -1.60 -2.46
N PHE A 324 11.19 -2.70 -2.61
CA PHE A 324 11.59 -3.83 -3.45
C PHE A 324 10.82 -3.82 -4.76
N VAL A 325 11.50 -4.17 -5.85
CA VAL A 325 10.84 -4.68 -7.04
C VAL A 325 11.03 -6.19 -7.02
N SER A 326 9.93 -6.91 -7.07
CA SER A 326 9.91 -8.37 -6.98
C SER A 326 9.21 -8.97 -8.19
N LYS A 327 9.57 -10.21 -8.54
CA LYS A 327 9.05 -10.92 -9.70
C LYS A 327 8.37 -12.20 -9.25
N TRP A 328 7.21 -12.47 -9.80
CA TRP A 328 6.43 -13.68 -9.50
C TRP A 328 7.14 -14.91 -10.04
N GLU A 329 7.55 -15.80 -9.14
CA GLU A 329 8.36 -16.97 -9.44
C GLU A 329 7.95 -18.18 -8.59
N LYS A 330 8.32 -19.37 -9.03
CA LYS A 330 8.20 -20.58 -8.22
C LYS A 330 9.04 -20.44 -6.95
N THR A 331 8.51 -20.92 -5.81
CA THR A 331 9.26 -20.98 -4.55
C THR A 331 10.49 -21.86 -4.69
N GLY A 332 11.55 -21.50 -3.96
CA GLY A 332 12.80 -22.25 -3.97
C GLY A 332 13.92 -21.51 -3.24
N GLY A 333 15.00 -22.22 -2.92
CA GLY A 333 16.14 -21.64 -2.21
C GLY A 333 15.72 -21.04 -0.87
N LYS A 334 16.03 -19.77 -0.67
CA LYS A 334 15.65 -19.02 0.55
C LYS A 334 14.24 -18.41 0.48
N TYR A 335 13.54 -18.52 -0.64
CA TYR A 335 12.19 -18.01 -0.85
C TYR A 335 11.19 -19.16 -0.81
N THR A 336 10.95 -19.69 0.38
CA THR A 336 10.20 -20.93 0.59
C THR A 336 8.73 -20.71 0.97
N ILE A 337 8.37 -19.53 1.46
CA ILE A 337 7.01 -19.20 1.84
C ILE A 337 6.28 -18.72 0.58
N ASP A 338 5.26 -19.49 0.19
CA ASP A 338 4.46 -19.18 -1.00
C ASP A 338 3.29 -18.22 -0.70
N SER A 339 2.76 -17.63 -1.73
CA SER A 339 1.56 -16.79 -1.64
C SER A 339 0.33 -17.61 -1.99
N GLU A 340 -0.67 -17.58 -1.12
CA GLU A 340 -1.99 -18.23 -1.29
C GLU A 340 -1.91 -19.71 -1.68
N ASN A 341 -0.94 -20.44 -1.16
CA ASN A 341 -0.73 -21.86 -1.42
C ASN A 341 -0.57 -22.22 -2.91
N THR A 342 -0.01 -21.30 -3.69
CA THR A 342 0.21 -21.49 -5.14
C THR A 342 1.53 -22.16 -5.49
N GLY A 343 2.43 -22.34 -4.54
CA GLY A 343 3.81 -22.76 -4.81
C GLY A 343 4.66 -21.69 -5.45
N HIS A 344 4.16 -20.43 -5.49
CA HIS A 344 4.82 -19.28 -6.08
C HIS A 344 4.84 -18.11 -5.09
N THR A 345 5.77 -17.18 -5.29
CA THR A 345 5.92 -16.01 -4.45
C THR A 345 6.57 -14.87 -5.25
N PHE A 346 6.49 -13.66 -4.73
CA PHE A 346 7.27 -12.54 -5.26
C PHE A 346 8.70 -12.63 -4.73
N VAL A 347 9.64 -12.86 -5.63
CA VAL A 347 11.07 -12.94 -5.34
C VAL A 347 11.71 -11.58 -5.66
N PRO A 348 12.39 -10.94 -4.69
CA PRO A 348 13.01 -9.64 -4.94
C PRO A 348 14.08 -9.73 -6.02
N VAL A 349 13.99 -8.88 -7.01
CA VAL A 349 14.98 -8.73 -8.08
C VAL A 349 15.80 -7.45 -7.90
N LYS A 350 15.28 -6.48 -7.15
CA LYS A 350 15.97 -5.24 -6.82
C LYS A 350 15.44 -4.65 -5.51
N TYR A 351 16.36 -4.11 -4.70
CA TYR A 351 16.04 -3.28 -3.54
C TYR A 351 16.51 -1.85 -3.81
N TYR A 352 15.68 -0.89 -3.47
CA TYR A 352 15.99 0.53 -3.55
C TYR A 352 15.98 1.15 -2.17
N GLU A 353 17.09 1.83 -1.85
CA GLU A 353 17.21 2.61 -0.62
C GLU A 353 16.13 3.69 -0.54
N PRO A 354 15.75 4.14 0.67
CA PRO A 354 14.66 5.12 0.84
C PRO A 354 14.81 6.40 0.01
N TYR A 355 16.03 6.87 -0.22
CA TYR A 355 16.27 8.10 -0.96
C TYR A 355 15.90 8.00 -2.45
N VAL A 356 15.92 6.81 -3.04
CA VAL A 356 15.62 6.60 -4.48
C VAL A 356 14.17 6.96 -4.79
N ALA A 357 13.27 6.66 -3.87
CA ALA A 357 11.83 6.93 -4.02
C ALA A 357 11.39 8.16 -3.21
N SER A 358 12.32 8.94 -2.67
CA SER A 358 11.99 10.14 -1.89
C SER A 358 11.57 11.26 -2.83
N THR A 359 10.26 11.41 -3.02
CA THR A 359 9.69 12.49 -3.83
C THR A 359 9.55 13.76 -2.98
N PRO A 360 9.71 14.97 -3.59
CA PRO A 360 9.49 16.21 -2.89
C PRO A 360 8.02 16.40 -2.51
N THR A 361 7.77 17.18 -1.46
CA THR A 361 6.42 17.49 -1.02
C THR A 361 6.08 18.97 -1.20
N SER A 362 4.82 19.23 -1.51
CA SER A 362 4.22 20.58 -1.52
C SER A 362 3.36 20.84 -0.27
N CYS A 363 3.41 19.95 0.71
CA CYS A 363 2.58 20.04 1.91
C CYS A 363 2.85 21.33 2.70
N GLN A 364 1.77 22.01 3.05
CA GLN A 364 1.76 23.17 3.96
C GLN A 364 0.67 22.92 5.00
N MET A 365 0.91 21.92 5.87
CA MET A 365 -0.08 21.56 6.87
C MET A 365 -0.25 22.63 7.94
N LYS A 366 -1.48 22.80 8.39
CA LYS A 366 -1.78 23.63 9.55
C LYS A 366 -1.42 22.86 10.82
N ARG A 367 -0.45 23.39 11.55
CA ARG A 367 0.01 22.78 12.81
C ARG A 367 -0.82 23.31 13.98
N PRO A 368 -1.07 22.49 15.00
CA PRO A 368 -1.68 22.97 16.25
C PRO A 368 -0.79 24.04 16.89
N SER A 369 -1.40 25.04 17.48
CA SER A 369 -0.74 26.16 18.20
C SER A 369 -0.18 25.71 19.54
#